data_2d8281f41ec296a069faaeae6f314f19
#
_entry.id   2d8281f41ec296a069faaeae6f314f19
#
_cell.length_a   1.000
_cell.length_b   1.000
_cell.length_c   1.000
_cell.angle_alpha   90.00
_cell.angle_beta   90.00
_cell.angle_gamma   90.00
#
_symmetry.space_group_name_H-M   'P 1'
#
loop_
_entity.id
_entity.type
_entity.pdbx_description
1 polymer ?
#
loop_
_entity_poly.entity_id
_entity_poly.type
_entity_poly.pdbx_seq_one_letter_code
_entity_poly.pdbx_strand_id
1 'polypeptide(L)'
;TLTVLKEMKTQGMIENEDEYNAAVKEVEDGLKFEKGYSGTSSYSYHTAETVKQVIKQVMEEKNISEDLAKNYVYGSGLTIYSTEDQKVQARVEEEFAKTKYQIKGREKNKNGELKNDHTQAGMVIIDNQTNQVVAVGGSLGEQKTTGWNRGTQLTRQTGSSMKPLADIVPGLQERVITAATIYDDAITDFGGGYKPKDYNNPKGYINIRSCIRTSQNIPMVKVMMELTPKKSIEYLKKMGITTLDDTKDANPALSIGGLSKGISPLEMAGAYASIANDGVYTAPIFFTKVVDSSGNTVLTANQEKTRVISEQNAYLTRSIVSEPTKSGGTATYCAIPGMETCAKTGSTDDYVDRWLCGFTPYYTAACWFGYDNDQEPLKVGKTTYSVDGRNPAGQLWSSIMKDIHKGLANKNFNKPSTGLVQKTICKDTGGVATSSCTNTYTETFTTDNVPENCQGHGTQKICTESGKVANEYCPADKVKTVSYGGVIPKEQLKLWNTINKSKSSSEKIDEVCTIHTKKIEEKTSNENKTPTNTVEKEQNKIGNTLEKPTTKPEENKVPDETGKDETAKDETAD
;
A
#
# COMPACT_ATOMS: atom_id res chain seq x y z
N THR A 1 -17.09 -54.51 9.70
CA THR A 1 -18.20 -53.85 10.43
C THR A 1 -18.54 -54.63 11.70
N LEU A 2 -18.74 -55.94 11.69
CA LEU A 2 -19.02 -56.75 12.90
C LEU A 2 -17.92 -56.62 13.96
N THR A 3 -16.65 -56.60 13.57
CA THR A 3 -15.52 -56.38 14.48
C THR A 3 -15.60 -55.02 15.17
N VAL A 4 -16.01 -53.98 14.43
CA VAL A 4 -16.17 -52.61 14.98
C VAL A 4 -17.32 -52.61 16.00
N LEU A 5 -18.47 -53.18 15.69
CA LEU A 5 -19.61 -53.29 16.63
C LEU A 5 -19.21 -54.00 17.90
N LYS A 6 -18.45 -55.11 17.79
CA LYS A 6 -17.94 -55.87 18.90
C LYS A 6 -17.01 -55.03 19.80
N GLU A 7 -16.09 -54.27 19.18
CA GLU A 7 -15.22 -53.38 19.93
C GLU A 7 -15.99 -52.22 20.60
N MET A 8 -16.95 -51.62 19.90
CA MET A 8 -17.81 -50.56 20.48
C MET A 8 -18.57 -51.09 21.72
N LYS A 9 -19.08 -52.33 21.67
CA LYS A 9 -19.70 -52.96 22.83
C LYS A 9 -18.69 -53.20 23.96
N THR A 10 -17.51 -53.75 23.62
CA THR A 10 -16.44 -54.03 24.59
C THR A 10 -15.96 -52.78 25.30
N GLN A 11 -15.95 -51.65 24.61
CA GLN A 11 -15.53 -50.36 25.14
C GLN A 11 -16.68 -49.56 25.82
N GLY A 12 -17.88 -50.15 25.95
CA GLY A 12 -19.03 -49.52 26.57
C GLY A 12 -19.70 -48.41 25.75
N MET A 13 -19.42 -48.34 24.45
CA MET A 13 -20.04 -47.35 23.55
C MET A 13 -21.46 -47.77 23.15
N ILE A 14 -21.79 -49.05 23.26
CA ILE A 14 -23.11 -49.62 23.06
C ILE A 14 -23.44 -50.38 24.37
N GLU A 15 -24.28 -49.81 25.22
CA GLU A 15 -24.64 -50.39 26.51
C GLU A 15 -25.85 -51.31 26.40
N ASN A 16 -26.73 -51.09 25.42
CA ASN A 16 -27.96 -51.84 25.24
C ASN A 16 -27.73 -53.10 24.37
N GLU A 17 -28.03 -54.26 24.95
CA GLU A 17 -27.86 -55.56 24.27
C GLU A 17 -28.78 -55.70 23.05
N ASP A 18 -30.02 -55.21 23.13
CA ASP A 18 -30.97 -55.28 22.02
C ASP A 18 -30.54 -54.36 20.85
N GLU A 19 -29.97 -53.19 21.14
CA GLU A 19 -29.41 -52.29 20.16
C GLU A 19 -28.19 -52.93 19.45
N TYR A 20 -27.29 -53.56 20.21
CA TYR A 20 -26.16 -54.29 19.69
C TYR A 20 -26.59 -55.40 18.75
N ASN A 21 -27.54 -56.25 19.20
CA ASN A 21 -28.05 -57.40 18.44
C ASN A 21 -28.80 -56.95 17.17
N ALA A 22 -29.55 -55.83 17.25
CA ALA A 22 -30.21 -55.26 16.08
C ALA A 22 -29.18 -54.78 15.04
N ALA A 23 -28.11 -54.06 15.46
CA ALA A 23 -27.04 -53.63 14.60
C ALA A 23 -26.22 -54.78 13.98
N VAL A 24 -25.97 -55.84 14.75
CA VAL A 24 -25.34 -57.09 14.24
C VAL A 24 -26.21 -57.71 13.16
N LYS A 25 -27.50 -57.86 13.40
CA LYS A 25 -28.46 -58.43 12.45
C LYS A 25 -28.54 -57.59 11.16
N GLU A 26 -28.55 -56.25 11.28
CA GLU A 26 -28.57 -55.36 10.12
C GLU A 26 -27.31 -55.55 9.25
N VAL A 27 -26.14 -55.74 9.86
CA VAL A 27 -24.89 -56.05 9.14
C VAL A 27 -24.94 -57.42 8.46
N GLU A 28 -25.52 -58.44 9.14
CA GLU A 28 -25.66 -59.82 8.60
C GLU A 28 -26.69 -59.88 7.47
N ASP A 29 -27.81 -59.14 7.57
CA ASP A 29 -28.82 -59.00 6.52
C ASP A 29 -28.34 -58.20 5.28
N GLY A 30 -27.16 -57.59 5.38
CA GLY A 30 -26.56 -56.75 4.36
C GLY A 30 -26.96 -55.27 4.53
N LEU A 31 -26.00 -54.45 4.92
CA LEU A 31 -26.19 -52.99 5.03
C LEU A 31 -26.69 -52.43 3.69
N LYS A 32 -27.87 -51.86 3.72
CA LYS A 32 -28.44 -51.16 2.57
C LYS A 32 -27.77 -49.77 2.49
N PHE A 33 -26.65 -49.67 1.79
CA PHE A 33 -26.06 -48.41 1.44
C PHE A 33 -26.93 -47.75 0.37
N GLU A 34 -27.76 -46.83 0.75
CA GLU A 34 -28.31 -45.89 -0.22
C GLU A 34 -27.19 -44.95 -0.65
N LYS A 35 -27.12 -44.72 -1.97
CA LYS A 35 -26.24 -43.70 -2.48
C LYS A 35 -26.59 -42.39 -1.78
N GLY A 36 -25.76 -41.94 -0.87
CA GLY A 36 -25.98 -40.69 -0.17
C GLY A 36 -26.35 -39.60 -1.16
N TYR A 37 -27.21 -38.69 -0.76
CA TYR A 37 -27.69 -37.61 -1.61
C TYR A 37 -26.49 -36.93 -2.26
N SER A 38 -26.19 -37.29 -3.49
CA SER A 38 -25.25 -36.55 -4.34
C SER A 38 -25.97 -35.33 -4.87
N GLY A 39 -26.58 -34.56 -3.96
CA GLY A 39 -27.02 -33.25 -4.27
C GLY A 39 -25.79 -32.46 -4.65
N THR A 40 -25.64 -32.15 -5.92
CA THR A 40 -24.77 -31.07 -6.38
C THR A 40 -25.38 -29.77 -5.89
N SER A 41 -25.38 -29.56 -4.55
CA SER A 41 -25.65 -28.24 -4.03
C SER A 41 -24.46 -27.40 -4.44
N SER A 42 -24.71 -26.49 -5.38
CA SER A 42 -23.75 -25.47 -5.73
C SER A 42 -23.61 -24.56 -4.52
N TYR A 43 -22.58 -24.75 -3.71
CA TYR A 43 -22.24 -23.84 -2.63
C TYR A 43 -21.68 -22.55 -3.22
N SER A 44 -21.89 -21.42 -2.56
CA SER A 44 -21.20 -20.18 -2.88
C SER A 44 -19.68 -20.34 -2.69
N TYR A 45 -18.89 -19.49 -3.33
CA TYR A 45 -17.43 -19.44 -3.07
C TYR A 45 -17.15 -19.09 -1.60
N HIS A 46 -18.02 -18.31 -0.95
CA HIS A 46 -17.92 -18.03 0.47
C HIS A 46 -18.09 -19.28 1.31
N THR A 47 -19.18 -20.05 1.10
CA THR A 47 -19.43 -21.30 1.83
C THR A 47 -18.30 -22.32 1.62
N ALA A 48 -17.79 -22.47 0.39
CA ALA A 48 -16.65 -23.34 0.12
C ALA A 48 -15.40 -22.94 0.92
N GLU A 49 -15.09 -21.66 0.99
CA GLU A 49 -13.96 -21.15 1.78
C GLU A 49 -14.22 -21.29 3.29
N THR A 50 -15.46 -21.11 3.74
CA THR A 50 -15.87 -21.35 5.14
C THR A 50 -15.51 -22.77 5.57
N VAL A 51 -15.93 -23.77 4.81
CA VAL A 51 -15.64 -25.19 5.13
C VAL A 51 -14.14 -25.46 5.14
N LYS A 52 -13.40 -24.91 4.18
CA LYS A 52 -11.93 -25.05 4.11
C LYS A 52 -11.25 -24.43 5.34
N GLN A 53 -11.68 -23.26 5.80
CA GLN A 53 -11.11 -22.65 7.00
C GLN A 53 -11.47 -23.41 8.27
N VAL A 54 -12.68 -23.95 8.39
CA VAL A 54 -13.05 -24.83 9.50
C VAL A 54 -12.16 -26.08 9.51
N ILE A 55 -11.97 -26.74 8.37
CA ILE A 55 -11.07 -27.91 8.25
C ILE A 55 -9.65 -27.54 8.72
N LYS A 56 -9.11 -26.42 8.22
CA LYS A 56 -7.78 -25.96 8.61
C LYS A 56 -7.67 -25.73 10.12
N GLN A 57 -8.62 -25.04 10.73
CA GLN A 57 -8.59 -24.78 12.18
C GLN A 57 -8.75 -26.06 12.99
N VAL A 58 -9.59 -27.01 12.54
CA VAL A 58 -9.70 -28.34 13.15
C VAL A 58 -8.36 -29.10 13.08
N MET A 59 -7.64 -29.03 11.96
CA MET A 59 -6.30 -29.62 11.84
C MET A 59 -5.34 -29.05 12.89
N GLU A 60 -5.33 -27.73 13.01
CA GLU A 60 -4.43 -27.02 13.92
C GLU A 60 -4.78 -27.31 15.41
N GLU A 61 -6.05 -27.20 15.81
CA GLU A 61 -6.46 -27.37 17.20
C GLU A 61 -6.40 -28.83 17.67
N LYS A 62 -6.74 -29.78 16.79
CA LYS A 62 -6.72 -31.20 17.12
C LYS A 62 -5.39 -31.89 16.77
N ASN A 63 -4.47 -31.17 16.12
CA ASN A 63 -3.19 -31.71 15.61
C ASN A 63 -3.37 -33.00 14.80
N ILE A 64 -4.29 -32.98 13.83
CA ILE A 64 -4.62 -34.12 12.96
C ILE A 64 -4.37 -33.80 11.48
N SER A 65 -4.29 -34.84 10.66
CA SER A 65 -4.13 -34.68 9.21
C SER A 65 -5.37 -34.06 8.56
N GLU A 66 -5.19 -33.50 7.35
CA GLU A 66 -6.28 -32.89 6.59
C GLU A 66 -7.43 -33.90 6.32
N ASP A 67 -7.11 -35.15 6.01
CA ASP A 67 -8.11 -36.18 5.73
C ASP A 67 -8.94 -36.51 6.98
N LEU A 68 -8.30 -36.58 8.16
CA LEU A 68 -9.01 -36.78 9.42
C LEU A 68 -9.87 -35.56 9.78
N ALA A 69 -9.38 -34.36 9.55
CA ALA A 69 -10.15 -33.14 9.77
C ALA A 69 -11.36 -33.04 8.82
N LYS A 70 -11.21 -33.41 7.54
CA LYS A 70 -12.33 -33.54 6.59
C LYS A 70 -13.37 -34.52 7.07
N ASN A 71 -12.95 -35.73 7.46
CA ASN A 71 -13.85 -36.75 7.99
C ASN A 71 -14.59 -36.27 9.25
N TYR A 72 -13.89 -35.57 10.14
CA TYR A 72 -14.50 -34.97 11.32
C TYR A 72 -15.53 -33.91 10.93
N VAL A 73 -15.18 -32.96 10.05
CA VAL A 73 -16.07 -31.85 9.66
C VAL A 73 -17.33 -32.36 8.94
N TYR A 74 -17.20 -33.34 8.05
CA TYR A 74 -18.34 -33.86 7.28
C TYR A 74 -19.11 -34.99 7.98
N GLY A 75 -18.48 -35.73 8.91
CA GLY A 75 -19.05 -36.93 9.53
C GLY A 75 -19.61 -36.75 10.94
N SER A 76 -19.29 -35.65 11.65
CA SER A 76 -19.67 -35.49 13.07
C SER A 76 -20.96 -34.71 13.30
N GLY A 77 -21.76 -34.45 12.28
CA GLY A 77 -23.03 -33.72 12.45
C GLY A 77 -22.88 -32.28 12.95
N LEU A 78 -21.80 -31.61 12.50
CA LEU A 78 -21.49 -30.26 12.93
C LEU A 78 -22.40 -29.21 12.27
N THR A 79 -22.73 -28.17 13.01
CA THR A 79 -23.37 -26.96 12.49
C THR A 79 -22.36 -25.81 12.47
N ILE A 80 -22.08 -25.26 11.28
CA ILE A 80 -21.14 -24.16 11.07
C ILE A 80 -21.93 -22.85 10.94
N TYR A 81 -21.61 -21.87 11.79
CA TYR A 81 -22.17 -20.53 11.72
C TYR A 81 -21.31 -19.65 10.81
N SER A 82 -21.68 -19.63 9.53
CA SER A 82 -21.02 -18.83 8.49
C SER A 82 -21.25 -17.34 8.69
N THR A 83 -20.31 -16.52 8.18
CA THR A 83 -20.43 -15.06 8.14
C THR A 83 -21.05 -14.55 6.83
N GLU A 84 -21.45 -15.43 5.93
CA GLU A 84 -22.08 -15.08 4.67
C GLU A 84 -23.37 -14.27 4.86
N ASP A 85 -23.43 -13.07 4.27
CA ASP A 85 -24.69 -12.37 4.06
C ASP A 85 -25.26 -12.82 2.70
N GLN A 86 -26.35 -13.59 2.76
CA GLN A 86 -26.97 -14.17 1.56
C GLN A 86 -27.40 -13.11 0.53
N LYS A 87 -27.79 -11.89 0.97
CA LYS A 87 -28.23 -10.82 0.05
C LYS A 87 -27.03 -10.20 -0.66
N VAL A 88 -25.94 -9.98 0.11
CA VAL A 88 -24.69 -9.45 -0.44
C VAL A 88 -24.07 -10.47 -1.38
N GLN A 89 -24.02 -11.75 -0.99
CA GLN A 89 -23.48 -12.83 -1.81
C GLN A 89 -24.27 -13.00 -3.13
N ALA A 90 -25.60 -13.06 -3.06
CA ALA A 90 -26.44 -13.15 -4.24
C ALA A 90 -26.23 -11.96 -5.20
N ARG A 91 -26.01 -10.75 -4.67
CA ARG A 91 -25.73 -9.59 -5.50
C ARG A 91 -24.37 -9.65 -6.20
N VAL A 92 -23.35 -10.22 -5.51
CA VAL A 92 -22.05 -10.50 -6.12
C VAL A 92 -22.22 -11.50 -7.28
N GLU A 93 -22.90 -12.61 -7.05
CA GLU A 93 -23.12 -13.66 -8.04
C GLU A 93 -23.88 -13.17 -9.26
N GLU A 94 -24.94 -12.39 -9.05
CA GLU A 94 -25.70 -11.74 -10.13
C GLU A 94 -24.82 -10.85 -11.02
N GLU A 95 -23.96 -10.01 -10.43
CA GLU A 95 -23.08 -9.14 -11.21
C GLU A 95 -21.99 -9.93 -11.94
N PHE A 96 -21.39 -10.93 -11.27
CA PHE A 96 -20.34 -11.78 -11.83
C PHE A 96 -20.85 -12.67 -12.99
N ALA A 97 -22.12 -12.99 -13.02
CA ALA A 97 -22.74 -13.74 -14.11
C ALA A 97 -22.90 -12.95 -15.42
N LYS A 98 -22.78 -11.62 -15.37
CA LYS A 98 -23.02 -10.77 -16.55
C LYS A 98 -21.94 -10.93 -17.61
N THR A 99 -22.35 -11.29 -18.82
CA THR A 99 -21.45 -11.58 -19.96
C THR A 99 -20.60 -10.40 -20.42
N LYS A 100 -21.01 -9.15 -20.09
CA LYS A 100 -20.22 -7.96 -20.43
C LYS A 100 -18.82 -7.93 -19.81
N TYR A 101 -18.59 -8.72 -18.76
CA TYR A 101 -17.28 -8.87 -18.12
C TYR A 101 -16.44 -10.01 -18.71
N GLN A 102 -17.03 -10.87 -19.54
CA GLN A 102 -16.36 -12.03 -20.13
C GLN A 102 -15.72 -11.67 -21.48
N ILE A 103 -14.55 -11.02 -21.42
CA ILE A 103 -13.78 -10.64 -22.61
C ILE A 103 -12.98 -11.84 -23.08
N LYS A 104 -13.15 -12.28 -24.33
CA LYS A 104 -12.45 -13.44 -24.89
C LYS A 104 -10.93 -13.23 -24.90
N GLY A 105 -10.20 -14.25 -24.50
CA GLY A 105 -8.76 -14.33 -24.63
C GLY A 105 -8.34 -14.38 -26.12
N ARG A 106 -7.07 -14.06 -26.38
CA ARG A 106 -6.53 -13.97 -27.75
C ARG A 106 -5.29 -14.82 -27.94
N GLU A 107 -4.56 -15.07 -26.86
CA GLU A 107 -3.40 -15.94 -26.94
C GLU A 107 -3.81 -17.38 -27.20
N LYS A 108 -3.12 -18.01 -28.17
CA LYS A 108 -3.32 -19.41 -28.51
C LYS A 108 -2.13 -20.26 -28.08
N ASN A 109 -2.41 -21.48 -27.64
CA ASN A 109 -1.38 -22.49 -27.41
C ASN A 109 -0.83 -23.04 -28.74
N LYS A 110 0.12 -23.98 -28.67
CA LYS A 110 0.74 -24.61 -29.86
C LYS A 110 -0.26 -25.37 -30.72
N ASN A 111 -1.40 -25.75 -30.16
CA ASN A 111 -2.47 -26.49 -30.88
C ASN A 111 -3.51 -25.52 -31.47
N GLY A 112 -3.35 -24.22 -31.33
CA GLY A 112 -4.30 -23.22 -31.84
C GLY A 112 -5.50 -22.94 -30.92
N GLU A 113 -5.56 -23.53 -29.73
CA GLU A 113 -6.60 -23.30 -28.73
C GLU A 113 -6.28 -22.05 -27.92
N LEU A 114 -7.30 -21.32 -27.49
CA LEU A 114 -7.12 -20.14 -26.63
C LEU A 114 -6.52 -20.57 -25.28
N LYS A 115 -5.46 -19.89 -24.83
CA LYS A 115 -4.87 -20.12 -23.49
C LYS A 115 -5.83 -19.74 -22.38
N ASN A 116 -6.60 -18.67 -22.60
CA ASN A 116 -7.70 -18.24 -21.76
C ASN A 116 -8.96 -18.15 -22.61
N ASP A 117 -10.05 -18.72 -22.15
CA ASP A 117 -11.34 -18.60 -22.85
C ASP A 117 -11.86 -17.16 -22.72
N HIS A 118 -11.88 -16.63 -21.50
CA HIS A 118 -12.31 -15.27 -21.21
C HIS A 118 -11.65 -14.74 -19.94
N THR A 119 -11.77 -13.42 -19.72
CA THR A 119 -11.36 -12.76 -18.49
C THR A 119 -12.05 -13.34 -17.26
N GLN A 120 -11.40 -13.18 -16.12
CA GLN A 120 -11.86 -13.60 -14.81
C GLN A 120 -11.85 -12.42 -13.82
N ALA A 121 -12.47 -12.63 -12.66
CA ALA A 121 -12.43 -11.70 -11.55
C ALA A 121 -12.43 -12.44 -10.21
N GLY A 122 -11.86 -11.77 -9.21
CA GLY A 122 -11.95 -12.15 -7.80
C GLY A 122 -12.36 -10.96 -6.97
N MET A 123 -13.32 -11.13 -6.07
CA MET A 123 -13.76 -10.06 -5.16
C MET A 123 -14.05 -10.59 -3.78
N VAL A 124 -13.67 -9.83 -2.75
CA VAL A 124 -14.00 -10.11 -1.35
C VAL A 124 -14.64 -8.87 -0.75
N ILE A 125 -15.73 -9.05 0.01
CA ILE A 125 -16.42 -8.01 0.75
C ILE A 125 -16.39 -8.32 2.24
N ILE A 126 -15.94 -7.35 3.04
CA ILE A 126 -15.82 -7.42 4.50
C ILE A 126 -16.78 -6.40 5.11
N ASP A 127 -17.58 -6.81 6.11
CA ASP A 127 -18.32 -5.92 6.97
C ASP A 127 -17.36 -5.24 7.97
N ASN A 128 -17.31 -3.91 7.97
CA ASN A 128 -16.37 -3.14 8.77
C ASN A 128 -16.70 -3.11 10.27
N GLN A 129 -17.91 -3.47 10.68
CA GLN A 129 -18.26 -3.51 12.10
C GLN A 129 -17.74 -4.79 12.77
N THR A 130 -17.80 -5.89 12.03
CA THR A 130 -17.47 -7.23 12.54
C THR A 130 -16.13 -7.75 12.03
N ASN A 131 -15.59 -7.15 10.94
CA ASN A 131 -14.44 -7.65 10.16
C ASN A 131 -14.68 -9.07 9.62
N GLN A 132 -15.93 -9.44 9.40
CA GLN A 132 -16.35 -10.70 8.82
C GLN A 132 -16.42 -10.59 7.30
N VAL A 133 -15.93 -11.61 6.59
CA VAL A 133 -16.16 -11.72 5.16
C VAL A 133 -17.64 -12.07 4.94
N VAL A 134 -18.36 -11.22 4.25
CA VAL A 134 -19.79 -11.37 4.02
C VAL A 134 -20.14 -11.87 2.62
N ALA A 135 -19.21 -11.73 1.66
CA ALA A 135 -19.40 -12.25 0.30
C ALA A 135 -18.07 -12.45 -0.43
N VAL A 136 -18.06 -13.42 -1.36
CA VAL A 136 -16.93 -13.72 -2.24
C VAL A 136 -17.41 -13.98 -3.66
N GLY A 137 -16.82 -13.27 -4.63
CA GLY A 137 -16.88 -13.60 -6.05
C GLY A 137 -15.57 -14.28 -6.46
N GLY A 138 -15.61 -15.53 -6.85
CA GLY A 138 -14.41 -16.32 -7.20
C GLY A 138 -14.18 -16.55 -8.68
N SER A 139 -15.20 -16.35 -9.53
CA SER A 139 -15.12 -16.54 -10.98
C SER A 139 -16.21 -15.77 -11.70
N LEU A 140 -15.94 -15.26 -12.89
CA LEU A 140 -16.96 -14.70 -13.78
C LEU A 140 -17.76 -15.83 -14.47
N GLY A 141 -19.02 -15.53 -14.78
CA GLY A 141 -19.94 -16.48 -15.39
C GLY A 141 -20.66 -17.35 -14.37
N GLU A 142 -21.02 -18.57 -14.76
CA GLU A 142 -21.71 -19.51 -13.87
C GLU A 142 -20.82 -19.88 -12.68
N GLN A 143 -21.35 -19.75 -11.47
CA GLN A 143 -20.63 -20.10 -10.24
C GLN A 143 -20.55 -21.63 -10.12
N LYS A 144 -19.34 -22.16 -10.19
CA LYS A 144 -19.07 -23.60 -10.00
C LYS A 144 -18.34 -23.81 -8.69
N THR A 145 -18.93 -24.54 -7.78
CA THR A 145 -18.41 -24.82 -6.43
C THR A 145 -17.04 -25.48 -6.40
N THR A 146 -16.66 -26.17 -7.45
CA THR A 146 -15.37 -26.89 -7.57
C THR A 146 -14.29 -26.07 -8.27
N GLY A 147 -14.58 -24.80 -8.59
CA GLY A 147 -13.66 -23.93 -9.32
C GLY A 147 -12.62 -23.26 -8.42
N TRP A 148 -11.59 -22.74 -9.07
CA TRP A 148 -10.58 -21.90 -8.41
C TRP A 148 -11.19 -20.61 -7.87
N ASN A 149 -11.09 -20.38 -6.55
CA ASN A 149 -11.60 -19.20 -5.90
C ASN A 149 -10.60 -18.05 -6.01
N ARG A 150 -10.75 -17.18 -6.99
CA ARG A 150 -9.85 -16.05 -7.23
C ARG A 150 -9.96 -14.95 -6.17
N GLY A 151 -11.02 -14.97 -5.37
CA GLY A 151 -11.14 -14.06 -4.23
C GLY A 151 -10.14 -14.35 -3.12
N THR A 152 -9.78 -15.63 -2.92
CA THR A 152 -8.96 -16.07 -1.78
C THR A 152 -7.67 -16.79 -2.15
N GLN A 153 -7.57 -17.36 -3.36
CA GLN A 153 -6.46 -18.22 -3.77
C GLN A 153 -5.56 -17.60 -4.84
N LEU A 154 -6.07 -16.60 -5.58
CA LEU A 154 -5.30 -15.88 -6.59
C LEU A 154 -4.37 -14.88 -5.93
N THR A 155 -3.10 -14.85 -6.33
CA THR A 155 -2.15 -13.80 -5.98
C THR A 155 -1.65 -13.11 -7.24
N ARG A 156 -1.80 -11.78 -7.31
CA ARG A 156 -1.43 -10.96 -8.48
C ARG A 156 -0.79 -9.65 -8.07
N GLN A 157 -0.01 -9.07 -8.94
CA GLN A 157 0.52 -7.73 -8.73
C GLN A 157 -0.62 -6.72 -8.63
N THR A 158 -0.55 -5.84 -7.62
CA THR A 158 -1.66 -4.97 -7.24
C THR A 158 -1.64 -3.63 -7.97
N GLY A 159 -0.53 -3.31 -8.63
CA GLY A 159 -0.36 -2.01 -9.24
C GLY A 159 -0.57 -0.87 -8.23
N SER A 160 -1.02 0.27 -8.69
CA SER A 160 -1.24 1.47 -7.87
C SER A 160 -2.23 1.34 -6.71
N SER A 161 -2.95 0.21 -6.57
CA SER A 161 -3.76 -0.02 -5.36
C SER A 161 -2.91 -0.32 -4.12
N MET A 162 -1.61 -0.54 -4.29
CA MET A 162 -0.65 -0.67 -3.21
C MET A 162 -0.35 0.66 -2.49
N LYS A 163 -0.36 1.78 -3.20
CA LYS A 163 0.06 3.10 -2.69
C LYS A 163 -0.52 3.51 -1.33
N PRO A 164 -1.84 3.35 -1.05
CA PRO A 164 -2.38 3.65 0.27
C PRO A 164 -1.74 2.83 1.38
N LEU A 165 -1.48 1.54 1.14
CA LEU A 165 -0.96 0.59 2.13
C LEU A 165 0.55 0.72 2.31
N ALA A 166 1.30 0.82 1.19
CA ALA A 166 2.77 0.78 1.20
C ALA A 166 3.41 2.15 1.45
N ASP A 167 2.75 3.25 1.06
CA ASP A 167 3.32 4.59 1.14
C ASP A 167 2.60 5.47 2.14
N ILE A 168 1.25 5.60 2.04
CA ILE A 168 0.50 6.58 2.83
C ILE A 168 0.38 6.17 4.29
N VAL A 169 -0.05 4.92 4.56
CA VAL A 169 -0.21 4.39 5.92
C VAL A 169 1.09 4.51 6.71
N PRO A 170 2.21 3.89 6.27
CA PRO A 170 3.47 4.00 7.01
C PRO A 170 4.08 5.40 6.93
N GLY A 171 3.97 6.10 5.81
CA GLY A 171 4.55 7.44 5.63
C GLY A 171 3.99 8.48 6.59
N LEU A 172 2.68 8.45 6.88
CA LEU A 172 2.05 9.29 7.89
C LEU A 172 2.46 8.85 9.30
N GLN A 173 2.49 7.54 9.58
CA GLN A 173 2.78 7.02 10.92
C GLN A 173 4.23 7.26 11.33
N GLU A 174 5.17 7.10 10.39
CA GLU A 174 6.61 7.36 10.60
C GLU A 174 6.98 8.86 10.41
N ARG A 175 5.98 9.74 10.18
CA ARG A 175 6.17 11.18 9.97
C ARG A 175 7.08 11.53 8.78
N VAL A 176 7.19 10.65 7.80
CA VAL A 176 7.91 10.90 6.55
C VAL A 176 7.15 11.91 5.70
N ILE A 177 5.81 11.83 5.70
CA ILE A 177 4.93 12.71 4.96
C ILE A 177 3.81 13.30 5.82
N THR A 178 3.25 14.38 5.32
CA THR A 178 1.93 14.91 5.70
C THR A 178 1.03 14.94 4.48
N ALA A 179 -0.26 15.22 4.65
CA ALA A 179 -1.18 15.41 3.52
C ALA A 179 -0.79 16.59 2.61
N ALA A 180 -0.03 17.56 3.14
CA ALA A 180 0.43 18.75 2.43
C ALA A 180 1.83 18.61 1.82
N THR A 181 2.59 17.56 2.16
CA THR A 181 3.95 17.36 1.64
C THR A 181 3.95 17.38 0.12
N ILE A 182 4.86 18.15 -0.46
CA ILE A 182 5.01 18.32 -1.91
C ILE A 182 6.23 17.55 -2.39
N TYR A 183 6.03 16.83 -3.48
CA TYR A 183 7.11 16.18 -4.24
C TYR A 183 7.17 16.74 -5.65
N ASP A 184 8.36 16.71 -6.22
CA ASP A 184 8.54 16.96 -7.64
C ASP A 184 8.21 15.68 -8.43
N ASP A 185 7.19 15.78 -9.26
CA ASP A 185 6.77 14.75 -10.21
C ASP A 185 7.57 14.90 -11.50
N ALA A 186 8.84 14.55 -11.45
CA ALA A 186 9.77 14.59 -12.58
C ALA A 186 10.44 13.22 -12.75
N ILE A 187 10.75 12.87 -14.01
CA ILE A 187 11.42 11.61 -14.34
C ILE A 187 12.70 11.48 -13.51
N THR A 188 12.77 10.42 -12.73
CA THR A 188 13.84 10.13 -11.76
C THR A 188 14.34 8.72 -11.96
N ASP A 189 15.66 8.53 -11.91
CA ASP A 189 16.29 7.21 -11.83
C ASP A 189 16.47 6.83 -10.35
N PHE A 190 15.81 5.78 -9.92
CA PHE A 190 15.84 5.30 -8.54
C PHE A 190 16.94 4.25 -8.27
N GLY A 191 17.86 4.10 -9.20
CA GLY A 191 18.97 3.14 -9.15
C GLY A 191 18.77 1.96 -10.11
N GLY A 192 19.89 1.41 -10.61
CA GLY A 192 19.86 0.30 -11.55
C GLY A 192 19.11 0.54 -12.87
N GLY A 193 18.85 1.80 -13.22
CA GLY A 193 18.06 2.16 -14.40
C GLY A 193 16.55 2.11 -14.20
N TYR A 194 16.07 1.90 -12.98
CA TYR A 194 14.64 1.88 -12.67
C TYR A 194 14.05 3.29 -12.73
N LYS A 195 13.26 3.56 -13.77
CA LYS A 195 12.60 4.84 -14.07
C LYS A 195 11.11 4.63 -14.27
N PRO A 196 10.31 4.56 -13.18
CA PRO A 196 8.88 4.43 -13.30
C PRO A 196 8.27 5.60 -14.08
N LYS A 197 7.26 5.32 -14.87
CA LYS A 197 6.52 6.32 -15.65
C LYS A 197 5.16 6.55 -15.00
N ASP A 198 4.69 7.79 -15.04
CA ASP A 198 3.31 8.08 -14.74
C ASP A 198 2.39 7.67 -15.88
N TYR A 199 1.13 7.38 -15.55
CA TYR A 199 0.11 7.12 -16.56
C TYR A 199 -0.13 8.35 -17.47
N ASN A 200 -0.05 9.54 -16.87
CA ASN A 200 -0.09 10.83 -17.56
C ASN A 200 1.30 11.48 -17.54
N ASN A 201 1.44 12.61 -18.24
CA ASN A 201 2.66 13.40 -18.16
C ASN A 201 2.97 13.84 -16.73
N PRO A 202 4.25 13.95 -16.35
CA PRO A 202 4.67 14.52 -15.08
C PRO A 202 4.03 15.89 -14.83
N LYS A 203 3.66 16.15 -13.58
CA LYS A 203 2.90 17.36 -13.19
C LYS A 203 3.74 18.43 -12.52
N GLY A 204 5.04 18.19 -12.35
CA GLY A 204 5.91 19.06 -11.58
C GLY A 204 5.62 18.95 -10.08
N TYR A 205 5.57 20.07 -9.37
CA TYR A 205 5.34 20.05 -7.92
C TYR A 205 3.90 19.69 -7.59
N ILE A 206 3.72 18.59 -6.86
CA ILE A 206 2.41 18.03 -6.53
C ILE A 206 2.37 17.54 -5.09
N ASN A 207 1.30 17.83 -4.36
CA ASN A 207 1.12 17.34 -3.01
C ASN A 207 0.58 15.91 -2.97
N ILE A 208 0.74 15.26 -1.82
CA ILE A 208 0.34 13.86 -1.57
C ILE A 208 -1.12 13.60 -1.94
N ARG A 209 -2.06 14.50 -1.61
CA ARG A 209 -3.48 14.34 -1.97
C ARG A 209 -3.68 14.25 -3.47
N SER A 210 -3.03 15.14 -4.20
CA SER A 210 -3.12 15.17 -5.67
C SER A 210 -2.41 13.96 -6.31
N CYS A 211 -1.32 13.47 -5.71
CA CYS A 211 -0.65 12.25 -6.15
C CYS A 211 -1.59 11.04 -6.07
N ILE A 212 -2.31 10.88 -4.96
CA ILE A 212 -3.27 9.78 -4.79
C ILE A 212 -4.50 9.96 -5.69
N ARG A 213 -5.04 11.21 -5.80
CA ARG A 213 -6.18 11.53 -6.67
C ARG A 213 -5.96 11.10 -8.10
N THR A 214 -4.79 11.42 -8.66
CA THR A 214 -4.43 11.17 -10.07
C THR A 214 -3.52 9.96 -10.25
N SER A 215 -3.18 9.27 -9.16
CA SER A 215 -2.39 8.03 -9.16
C SER A 215 -0.96 8.18 -9.72
N GLN A 216 -0.28 9.33 -9.50
CA GLN A 216 1.10 9.52 -9.93
C GLN A 216 2.03 8.49 -9.30
N ASN A 217 3.03 8.00 -10.05
CA ASN A 217 3.95 6.95 -9.64
C ASN A 217 5.24 7.54 -9.04
N ILE A 218 5.85 8.49 -9.74
CA ILE A 218 7.17 9.03 -9.38
C ILE A 218 7.19 9.61 -7.97
N PRO A 219 6.24 10.48 -7.55
CA PRO A 219 6.21 11.00 -6.19
C PRO A 219 6.03 9.91 -5.13
N MET A 220 5.22 8.88 -5.41
CA MET A 220 5.00 7.79 -4.46
C MET A 220 6.25 6.93 -4.28
N VAL A 221 6.98 6.65 -5.36
CA VAL A 221 8.28 5.97 -5.24
C VAL A 221 9.29 6.81 -4.45
N LYS A 222 9.25 8.15 -4.55
CA LYS A 222 10.07 9.03 -3.69
C LYS A 222 9.70 8.87 -2.21
N VAL A 223 8.41 8.83 -1.88
CA VAL A 223 7.95 8.51 -0.51
C VAL A 223 8.50 7.17 -0.03
N MET A 224 8.40 6.13 -0.87
CA MET A 224 8.92 4.79 -0.57
C MET A 224 10.42 4.81 -0.26
N MET A 225 11.20 5.58 -1.02
CA MET A 225 12.64 5.65 -0.80
C MET A 225 13.01 6.37 0.50
N GLU A 226 12.26 7.39 0.90
CA GLU A 226 12.43 8.06 2.20
C GLU A 226 11.98 7.19 3.36
N LEU A 227 10.87 6.47 3.20
CA LEU A 227 10.34 5.51 4.18
C LEU A 227 11.22 4.27 4.32
N THR A 228 11.83 3.83 3.26
CA THR A 228 12.48 2.56 2.96
C THR A 228 11.52 1.39 2.68
N PRO A 229 11.78 0.57 1.67
CA PRO A 229 10.94 -0.59 1.35
C PRO A 229 10.80 -1.59 2.50
N LYS A 230 11.86 -1.78 3.30
CA LYS A 230 11.82 -2.67 4.47
C LYS A 230 10.82 -2.21 5.52
N LYS A 231 10.79 -0.91 5.81
CA LYS A 231 9.81 -0.34 6.75
C LYS A 231 8.39 -0.51 6.22
N SER A 232 8.17 -0.28 4.94
CA SER A 232 6.88 -0.52 4.30
C SER A 232 6.41 -1.97 4.44
N ILE A 233 7.29 -2.96 4.20
CA ILE A 233 6.99 -4.40 4.37
C ILE A 233 6.57 -4.73 5.81
N GLU A 234 7.21 -4.13 6.83
CA GLU A 234 6.80 -4.31 8.23
C GLU A 234 5.33 -3.92 8.46
N TYR A 235 4.90 -2.79 7.88
CA TYR A 235 3.50 -2.34 7.97
C TYR A 235 2.55 -3.23 7.18
N LEU A 236 2.93 -3.64 5.98
CA LEU A 236 2.13 -4.53 5.14
C LEU A 236 1.89 -5.88 5.83
N LYS A 237 2.91 -6.44 6.49
CA LYS A 237 2.76 -7.66 7.31
C LYS A 237 1.82 -7.46 8.51
N LYS A 238 1.90 -6.31 9.20
CA LYS A 238 0.94 -5.97 10.28
C LYS A 238 -0.49 -5.84 9.76
N MET A 239 -0.69 -5.57 8.48
CA MET A 239 -1.98 -5.53 7.80
C MET A 239 -2.42 -6.88 7.23
N GLY A 240 -1.75 -7.98 7.62
CA GLY A 240 -2.12 -9.34 7.26
C GLY A 240 -1.68 -9.80 5.87
N ILE A 241 -0.76 -9.10 5.21
CA ILE A 241 -0.21 -9.53 3.92
C ILE A 241 0.92 -10.53 4.19
N THR A 242 0.74 -11.77 3.70
CA THR A 242 1.61 -12.90 4.00
C THR A 242 2.51 -13.33 2.84
N THR A 243 2.23 -12.85 1.63
CA THR A 243 2.89 -13.31 0.40
C THR A 243 4.20 -12.58 0.09
N LEU A 244 4.55 -11.53 0.84
CA LEU A 244 5.73 -10.70 0.60
C LEU A 244 7.04 -11.45 0.90
N ASP A 245 7.99 -11.28 0.00
CA ASP A 245 9.37 -11.74 0.16
C ASP A 245 10.25 -10.57 0.66
N ASP A 246 10.84 -10.71 1.84
CA ASP A 246 11.61 -9.65 2.51
C ASP A 246 12.85 -9.18 1.72
N THR A 247 13.29 -9.97 0.75
CA THR A 247 14.44 -9.65 -0.09
C THR A 247 14.02 -9.17 -1.48
N LYS A 248 13.14 -9.92 -2.15
CA LYS A 248 12.74 -9.64 -3.53
C LYS A 248 11.82 -8.44 -3.64
N ASP A 249 10.91 -8.26 -2.66
CA ASP A 249 9.95 -7.16 -2.64
C ASP A 249 10.50 -5.91 -1.93
N ALA A 250 11.67 -5.99 -1.28
CA ALA A 250 12.31 -4.85 -0.62
C ALA A 250 13.00 -3.91 -1.63
N ASN A 251 12.25 -3.38 -2.58
CA ASN A 251 12.72 -2.52 -3.66
C ASN A 251 11.71 -1.39 -3.98
N PRO A 252 12.11 -0.35 -4.76
CA PRO A 252 11.23 0.80 -5.06
C PRO A 252 9.92 0.46 -5.76
N ALA A 253 9.84 -0.66 -6.51
CA ALA A 253 8.63 -1.04 -7.23
C ALA A 253 7.49 -1.48 -6.29
N LEU A 254 7.79 -1.80 -5.02
CA LEU A 254 6.80 -2.08 -3.98
C LEU A 254 5.76 -0.95 -3.87
N SER A 255 6.18 0.32 -3.97
CA SER A 255 5.32 1.50 -3.94
C SER A 255 4.16 1.42 -4.93
N ILE A 256 4.43 0.92 -6.11
CA ILE A 256 3.48 0.84 -7.22
C ILE A 256 2.94 -0.57 -7.48
N GLY A 257 3.17 -1.49 -6.52
CA GLY A 257 2.62 -2.84 -6.53
C GLY A 257 3.32 -3.83 -7.46
N GLY A 258 4.59 -3.56 -7.81
CA GLY A 258 5.47 -4.52 -8.47
C GLY A 258 5.97 -5.53 -7.44
N LEU A 259 5.39 -6.73 -7.43
CA LEU A 259 5.59 -7.75 -6.40
C LEU A 259 6.05 -9.08 -7.02
N SER A 260 6.86 -9.84 -6.27
CA SER A 260 7.38 -11.12 -6.72
C SER A 260 6.32 -12.22 -6.83
N LYS A 261 5.38 -12.28 -5.89
CA LYS A 261 4.28 -13.27 -5.86
C LYS A 261 2.91 -12.64 -6.06
N GLY A 262 2.77 -11.36 -5.74
CA GLY A 262 1.48 -10.68 -5.71
C GLY A 262 0.71 -10.91 -4.39
N ILE A 263 -0.54 -10.41 -4.36
CA ILE A 263 -1.40 -10.41 -3.16
C ILE A 263 -2.81 -10.82 -3.59
N SER A 264 -3.53 -11.52 -2.71
CA SER A 264 -4.91 -11.95 -2.96
C SER A 264 -5.94 -10.84 -2.71
N PRO A 265 -7.13 -10.88 -3.34
CA PRO A 265 -8.23 -9.98 -3.00
C PRO A 265 -8.61 -10.04 -1.52
N LEU A 266 -8.55 -11.19 -0.88
CA LEU A 266 -8.80 -11.34 0.55
C LEU A 266 -7.81 -10.53 1.41
N GLU A 267 -6.50 -10.68 1.15
CA GLU A 267 -5.48 -9.92 1.87
C GLU A 267 -5.58 -8.42 1.60
N MET A 268 -5.84 -8.02 0.35
CA MET A 268 -6.08 -6.61 0.02
C MET A 268 -7.31 -6.04 0.71
N ALA A 269 -8.41 -6.79 0.79
CA ALA A 269 -9.62 -6.37 1.50
C ALA A 269 -9.35 -6.21 3.00
N GLY A 270 -8.67 -7.18 3.63
CA GLY A 270 -8.28 -7.12 5.05
C GLY A 270 -7.37 -5.92 5.36
N ALA A 271 -6.37 -5.69 4.52
CA ALA A 271 -5.46 -4.56 4.68
C ALA A 271 -6.18 -3.20 4.53
N TYR A 272 -7.06 -3.05 3.55
CA TYR A 272 -7.88 -1.84 3.39
C TYR A 272 -8.88 -1.67 4.53
N ALA A 273 -9.45 -2.76 5.06
CA ALA A 273 -10.34 -2.72 6.23
C ALA A 273 -9.65 -2.15 7.47
N SER A 274 -8.33 -2.34 7.62
CA SER A 274 -7.59 -1.73 8.73
C SER A 274 -7.63 -0.20 8.71
N ILE A 275 -7.65 0.42 7.52
CA ILE A 275 -7.79 1.87 7.36
C ILE A 275 -9.23 2.31 7.72
N ALA A 276 -10.24 1.53 7.30
CA ALA A 276 -11.64 1.78 7.64
C ALA A 276 -11.89 1.67 9.15
N ASN A 277 -11.16 0.79 9.84
CA ASN A 277 -11.30 0.44 11.25
C ASN A 277 -10.25 1.15 12.13
N ASP A 278 -10.11 2.46 11.96
CA ASP A 278 -9.30 3.35 12.80
C ASP A 278 -7.85 2.85 13.02
N GLY A 279 -7.28 2.21 11.98
CA GLY A 279 -5.90 1.73 11.98
C GLY A 279 -5.67 0.41 12.72
N VAL A 280 -6.73 -0.37 12.95
CA VAL A 280 -6.64 -1.71 13.52
C VAL A 280 -6.92 -2.74 12.44
N TYR A 281 -5.93 -3.55 12.12
CA TYR A 281 -6.14 -4.78 11.36
C TYR A 281 -6.83 -5.82 12.23
N THR A 282 -7.85 -6.45 11.70
CA THR A 282 -8.52 -7.60 12.31
C THR A 282 -8.58 -8.70 11.27
N ALA A 283 -8.08 -9.89 11.58
CA ALA A 283 -8.05 -11.00 10.64
C ALA A 283 -9.46 -11.31 10.11
N PRO A 284 -9.68 -11.30 8.78
CA PRO A 284 -10.98 -11.62 8.21
C PRO A 284 -11.34 -13.08 8.47
N ILE A 285 -12.56 -13.33 8.92
CA ILE A 285 -13.08 -14.68 9.21
C ILE A 285 -14.29 -15.00 8.34
N PHE A 286 -14.51 -16.29 8.07
CA PHE A 286 -15.61 -16.82 7.25
C PHE A 286 -16.67 -17.56 8.07
N PHE A 287 -16.40 -17.82 9.33
CA PHE A 287 -17.36 -18.39 10.30
C PHE A 287 -17.12 -17.77 11.67
N THR A 288 -18.09 -17.86 12.55
CA THR A 288 -17.97 -17.36 13.92
C THR A 288 -17.73 -18.50 14.91
N LYS A 289 -18.46 -19.60 14.77
CA LYS A 289 -18.35 -20.80 15.61
C LYS A 289 -18.82 -22.04 14.88
N VAL A 290 -18.44 -23.19 15.39
CA VAL A 290 -18.94 -24.51 15.02
C VAL A 290 -19.50 -25.19 16.27
N VAL A 291 -20.66 -25.82 16.18
CA VAL A 291 -21.26 -26.57 17.29
C VAL A 291 -21.50 -28.01 16.87
N ASP A 292 -21.47 -28.93 17.85
CA ASP A 292 -21.83 -30.34 17.69
C ASP A 292 -23.36 -30.55 17.66
N SER A 293 -23.77 -31.80 17.45
CA SER A 293 -25.19 -32.20 17.46
C SER A 293 -25.92 -31.95 18.80
N SER A 294 -25.18 -31.81 19.90
CA SER A 294 -25.69 -31.48 21.22
C SER A 294 -25.76 -29.97 21.47
N GLY A 295 -25.29 -29.15 20.55
CA GLY A 295 -25.27 -27.70 20.67
C GLY A 295 -24.04 -27.14 21.39
N ASN A 296 -23.05 -27.97 21.76
CA ASN A 296 -21.81 -27.49 22.37
C ASN A 296 -20.90 -26.84 21.32
N THR A 297 -20.29 -25.72 21.67
CA THR A 297 -19.30 -25.09 20.81
C THR A 297 -18.03 -25.91 20.81
N VAL A 298 -17.67 -26.46 19.63
CA VAL A 298 -16.47 -27.26 19.41
C VAL A 298 -15.33 -26.46 18.77
N LEU A 299 -15.66 -25.31 18.17
CA LEU A 299 -14.68 -24.42 17.52
C LEU A 299 -15.20 -22.98 17.54
N THR A 300 -14.35 -22.03 17.84
CA THR A 300 -14.61 -20.59 17.68
C THR A 300 -13.55 -20.01 16.75
N ALA A 301 -13.97 -19.19 15.79
CA ALA A 301 -13.02 -18.58 14.85
C ALA A 301 -12.02 -17.69 15.59
N ASN A 302 -10.75 -17.84 15.25
CA ASN A 302 -9.71 -16.99 15.76
C ASN A 302 -9.66 -15.68 14.95
N GLN A 303 -9.90 -14.56 15.63
CA GLN A 303 -9.91 -13.24 15.01
C GLN A 303 -8.88 -12.34 15.70
N GLU A 304 -7.63 -12.47 15.27
CA GLU A 304 -6.53 -11.68 15.81
C GLU A 304 -6.64 -10.20 15.40
N LYS A 305 -6.24 -9.31 16.32
CA LYS A 305 -6.28 -7.87 16.14
C LYS A 305 -4.89 -7.27 16.32
N THR A 306 -4.48 -6.45 15.38
CA THR A 306 -3.18 -5.75 15.41
C THR A 306 -3.38 -4.27 15.13
N ARG A 307 -2.92 -3.40 16.04
CA ARG A 307 -2.87 -1.97 15.74
C ARG A 307 -1.72 -1.69 14.77
N VAL A 308 -2.07 -1.20 13.60
CA VAL A 308 -1.12 -0.86 12.53
C VAL A 308 -0.66 0.58 12.67
N ILE A 309 -1.61 1.51 12.83
CA ILE A 309 -1.37 2.96 12.96
C ILE A 309 -2.33 3.57 13.98
N SER A 310 -2.06 4.82 14.40
CA SER A 310 -2.95 5.57 15.26
C SER A 310 -4.29 5.88 14.56
N GLU A 311 -5.34 6.12 15.34
CA GLU A 311 -6.65 6.52 14.81
C GLU A 311 -6.59 7.86 14.05
N GLN A 312 -5.72 8.77 14.49
CA GLN A 312 -5.48 10.05 13.83
C GLN A 312 -4.89 9.85 12.43
N ASN A 313 -3.87 8.99 12.31
CA ASN A 313 -3.26 8.67 11.02
C ASN A 313 -4.20 7.85 10.12
N ALA A 314 -5.04 6.99 10.69
CA ALA A 314 -6.10 6.31 9.94
C ALA A 314 -7.12 7.31 9.37
N TYR A 315 -7.56 8.29 10.17
CA TYR A 315 -8.43 9.38 9.71
C TYR A 315 -7.79 10.18 8.56
N LEU A 316 -6.52 10.57 8.69
CA LEU A 316 -5.80 11.28 7.63
C LEU A 316 -5.64 10.40 6.37
N THR A 317 -5.35 9.11 6.54
CA THR A 317 -5.28 8.16 5.42
C THR A 317 -6.61 8.07 4.69
N ARG A 318 -7.75 7.91 5.39
CA ARG A 318 -9.10 7.94 4.80
C ARG A 318 -9.35 9.21 4.01
N SER A 319 -9.03 10.35 4.62
CA SER A 319 -9.15 11.66 3.97
C SER A 319 -8.35 11.76 2.66
N ILE A 320 -7.14 11.19 2.61
CA ILE A 320 -6.31 11.15 1.40
C ILE A 320 -6.85 10.14 0.39
N VAL A 321 -7.25 8.93 0.82
CA VAL A 321 -7.75 7.85 -0.06
C VAL A 321 -9.16 8.13 -0.58
N SER A 322 -9.89 9.12 -0.03
CA SER A 322 -11.13 9.62 -0.62
C SER A 322 -10.92 10.49 -1.87
N GLU A 323 -9.70 10.99 -2.10
CA GLU A 323 -9.42 11.90 -3.23
C GLU A 323 -9.69 11.29 -4.63
N PRO A 324 -9.39 10.01 -4.91
CA PRO A 324 -9.70 9.41 -6.22
C PRO A 324 -11.19 9.37 -6.57
N THR A 325 -12.09 9.41 -5.59
CA THR A 325 -13.54 9.41 -5.83
C THR A 325 -14.12 10.81 -6.09
N LYS A 326 -13.32 11.87 -5.87
CA LYS A 326 -13.69 13.27 -6.10
C LYS A 326 -13.40 13.68 -7.56
N SER A 327 -13.92 14.83 -7.96
CA SER A 327 -13.72 15.39 -9.30
C SER A 327 -12.23 15.41 -9.71
N GLY A 328 -11.95 14.94 -10.93
CA GLY A 328 -10.58 14.78 -11.44
C GLY A 328 -9.83 13.57 -10.94
N GLY A 329 -10.45 12.72 -10.11
CA GLY A 329 -9.88 11.49 -9.61
C GLY A 329 -10.10 10.29 -10.54
N THR A 330 -9.32 9.21 -10.28
CA THR A 330 -9.34 8.00 -11.12
C THR A 330 -10.50 7.05 -10.83
N ALA A 331 -11.26 7.26 -9.74
CA ALA A 331 -12.34 6.41 -9.27
C ALA A 331 -13.64 7.18 -8.98
N THR A 332 -13.91 8.27 -9.70
CA THR A 332 -15.10 9.13 -9.49
C THR A 332 -16.41 8.36 -9.57
N TYR A 333 -16.49 7.37 -10.46
CA TYR A 333 -17.67 6.51 -10.65
C TYR A 333 -17.91 5.52 -9.50
N CYS A 334 -16.94 5.36 -8.60
CA CYS A 334 -17.05 4.52 -7.40
C CYS A 334 -17.67 5.25 -6.20
N ALA A 335 -17.83 6.58 -6.28
CA ALA A 335 -18.48 7.33 -5.20
C ALA A 335 -19.91 6.79 -4.95
N ILE A 336 -20.22 6.54 -3.68
CA ILE A 336 -21.53 6.05 -3.24
C ILE A 336 -22.30 7.22 -2.63
N PRO A 337 -23.49 7.55 -3.17
CA PRO A 337 -24.28 8.67 -2.65
C PRO A 337 -24.57 8.53 -1.16
N GLY A 338 -24.37 9.61 -0.40
CA GLY A 338 -24.62 9.64 1.04
C GLY A 338 -23.57 8.94 1.92
N MET A 339 -22.50 8.38 1.31
CA MET A 339 -21.42 7.69 2.04
C MET A 339 -20.08 8.35 1.78
N GLU A 340 -19.28 8.53 2.82
CA GLU A 340 -17.86 8.81 2.64
C GLU A 340 -17.23 7.57 1.98
N THR A 341 -16.73 7.75 0.74
CA THR A 341 -16.18 6.65 -0.07
C THR A 341 -14.70 6.85 -0.29
N CYS A 342 -13.90 5.87 0.09
CA CYS A 342 -12.48 5.78 -0.18
C CYS A 342 -12.25 4.68 -1.21
N ALA A 343 -11.50 4.97 -2.28
CA ALA A 343 -11.20 3.95 -3.28
C ALA A 343 -9.90 4.25 -4.03
N LYS A 344 -9.22 3.19 -4.45
CA LYS A 344 -7.99 3.29 -5.24
C LYS A 344 -7.98 2.27 -6.36
N THR A 345 -7.76 2.74 -7.58
CA THR A 345 -7.54 1.89 -8.75
C THR A 345 -6.13 1.31 -8.75
N GLY A 346 -5.98 0.07 -9.21
CA GLY A 346 -4.73 -0.58 -9.54
C GLY A 346 -4.69 -0.97 -11.01
N SER A 347 -3.52 -0.91 -11.61
CA SER A 347 -3.25 -1.43 -12.95
C SER A 347 -1.77 -1.74 -13.03
N THR A 348 -1.45 -2.91 -13.57
CA THR A 348 -0.08 -3.28 -13.93
C THR A 348 0.23 -2.86 -15.37
N ASP A 349 1.47 -3.05 -15.80
CA ASP A 349 1.90 -2.77 -17.16
C ASP A 349 1.02 -3.50 -18.17
N ASP A 350 0.73 -2.86 -19.29
CA ASP A 350 -0.18 -3.31 -20.32
C ASP A 350 -1.58 -3.79 -19.83
N TYR A 351 -1.90 -3.40 -18.58
CA TYR A 351 -3.16 -3.76 -17.90
C TYR A 351 -3.42 -5.26 -17.78
N VAL A 352 -2.38 -6.05 -17.56
CA VAL A 352 -2.50 -7.49 -17.27
C VAL A 352 -3.41 -7.68 -16.06
N ASP A 353 -3.20 -6.88 -15.02
CA ASP A 353 -4.04 -6.86 -13.82
C ASP A 353 -4.75 -5.53 -13.67
N ARG A 354 -6.02 -5.58 -13.35
CA ARG A 354 -6.84 -4.43 -13.00
C ARG A 354 -7.42 -4.62 -11.62
N TRP A 355 -7.29 -3.59 -10.79
CA TRP A 355 -7.77 -3.61 -9.42
C TRP A 355 -8.65 -2.42 -9.09
N LEU A 356 -9.55 -2.65 -8.15
CA LEU A 356 -10.15 -1.62 -7.32
C LEU A 356 -10.24 -2.13 -5.89
N CYS A 357 -9.63 -1.39 -4.97
CA CYS A 357 -9.78 -1.58 -3.53
C CYS A 357 -10.39 -0.32 -2.93
N GLY A 358 -11.38 -0.48 -2.07
CA GLY A 358 -12.06 0.68 -1.50
C GLY A 358 -13.02 0.28 -0.39
N PHE A 359 -13.49 1.30 0.34
CA PHE A 359 -14.34 1.10 1.51
C PHE A 359 -15.25 2.30 1.76
N THR A 360 -16.30 2.04 2.53
CA THR A 360 -17.21 3.00 3.15
C THR A 360 -17.22 2.75 4.66
N PRO A 361 -17.97 3.49 5.47
CA PRO A 361 -18.17 3.14 6.87
C PRO A 361 -18.87 1.80 7.14
N TYR A 362 -19.44 1.15 6.12
CA TYR A 362 -20.13 -0.13 6.24
C TYR A 362 -19.30 -1.31 5.75
N TYR A 363 -18.75 -1.21 4.54
CA TYR A 363 -18.08 -2.33 3.86
C TYR A 363 -16.74 -1.93 3.28
N THR A 364 -15.81 -2.88 3.31
CA THR A 364 -14.56 -2.85 2.55
C THR A 364 -14.61 -3.92 1.48
N ALA A 365 -14.18 -3.58 0.26
CA ALA A 365 -14.07 -4.56 -0.81
C ALA A 365 -12.82 -4.38 -1.66
N ALA A 366 -12.20 -5.49 -2.04
CA ALA A 366 -11.13 -5.55 -3.02
C ALA A 366 -11.56 -6.42 -4.20
N CYS A 367 -11.37 -5.92 -5.41
CA CYS A 367 -11.72 -6.59 -6.66
C CYS A 367 -10.53 -6.60 -7.61
N TRP A 368 -10.17 -7.79 -8.07
CA TRP A 368 -9.24 -8.03 -9.17
C TRP A 368 -10.00 -8.41 -10.44
N PHE A 369 -9.43 -8.08 -11.61
CA PHE A 369 -9.92 -8.44 -12.92
C PHE A 369 -8.75 -8.62 -13.90
N GLY A 370 -8.75 -9.70 -14.68
CA GLY A 370 -7.71 -10.01 -15.65
C GLY A 370 -7.92 -11.38 -16.30
N TYR A 371 -6.93 -11.86 -17.02
CA TYR A 371 -6.89 -13.25 -17.46
C TYR A 371 -6.17 -14.12 -16.41
N ASP A 372 -6.49 -15.41 -16.37
CA ASP A 372 -5.78 -16.36 -15.49
C ASP A 372 -4.30 -16.50 -15.87
N ASN A 373 -4.00 -16.38 -17.15
CA ASN A 373 -2.62 -16.25 -17.62
C ASN A 373 -2.10 -14.83 -17.31
N ASP A 374 -1.06 -14.75 -16.49
CA ASP A 374 -0.43 -13.50 -16.02
C ASP A 374 0.38 -12.75 -17.10
N GLN A 375 0.48 -13.31 -18.30
CA GLN A 375 1.14 -12.70 -19.45
C GLN A 375 0.17 -12.10 -20.48
N GLU A 376 -1.14 -12.36 -20.33
CA GLU A 376 -2.11 -11.87 -21.31
C GLU A 376 -2.66 -10.48 -20.96
N PRO A 377 -2.34 -9.43 -21.76
CA PRO A 377 -2.74 -8.08 -21.45
C PRO A 377 -4.18 -7.78 -21.86
N LEU A 378 -4.83 -6.90 -21.09
CA LEU A 378 -6.10 -6.27 -21.47
C LEU A 378 -5.91 -5.09 -22.43
N LYS A 379 -4.67 -4.80 -22.82
CA LYS A 379 -4.33 -3.73 -23.76
C LYS A 379 -3.73 -4.31 -25.04
N VAL A 380 -4.25 -3.85 -26.20
CA VAL A 380 -3.75 -4.24 -27.52
C VAL A 380 -3.50 -2.98 -28.34
N GLY A 381 -2.23 -2.72 -28.59
CA GLY A 381 -1.83 -1.50 -29.28
C GLY A 381 -2.28 -0.26 -28.47
N LYS A 382 -3.13 0.57 -29.06
CA LYS A 382 -3.70 1.76 -28.40
C LYS A 382 -5.02 1.51 -27.69
N THR A 383 -5.61 0.32 -27.85
CA THR A 383 -6.94 0.00 -27.29
C THR A 383 -6.79 -0.72 -25.97
N THR A 384 -7.38 -0.18 -24.90
CA THR A 384 -7.50 -0.81 -23.60
C THR A 384 -8.92 -1.34 -23.44
N TYR A 385 -9.06 -2.61 -23.03
CA TYR A 385 -10.36 -3.16 -22.72
C TYR A 385 -10.94 -2.52 -21.46
N SER A 386 -12.16 -2.10 -21.59
CA SER A 386 -12.94 -1.48 -20.52
C SER A 386 -14.36 -2.04 -20.51
N VAL A 387 -15.03 -1.97 -19.39
CA VAL A 387 -16.46 -2.24 -19.28
C VAL A 387 -17.15 -0.91 -19.01
N ASP A 388 -18.08 -0.57 -19.89
CA ASP A 388 -18.78 0.72 -19.86
C ASP A 388 -17.81 1.95 -19.84
N GLY A 389 -16.68 1.84 -20.57
CA GLY A 389 -15.63 2.88 -20.63
C GLY A 389 -14.80 3.03 -19.35
N ARG A 390 -14.86 2.06 -18.42
CA ARG A 390 -14.23 2.12 -17.10
C ARG A 390 -13.31 0.93 -16.85
N ASN A 391 -12.49 1.05 -15.82
CA ASN A 391 -11.73 -0.09 -15.27
C ASN A 391 -12.71 -1.22 -14.91
N PRO A 392 -12.57 -2.44 -15.46
CA PRO A 392 -13.52 -3.53 -15.22
C PRO A 392 -13.67 -3.92 -13.74
N ALA A 393 -12.56 -4.01 -13.01
CA ALA A 393 -12.61 -4.27 -11.56
C ALA A 393 -13.38 -3.16 -10.82
N GLY A 394 -13.15 -1.91 -11.22
CA GLY A 394 -13.87 -0.77 -10.67
C GLY A 394 -15.35 -0.76 -11.03
N GLN A 395 -15.71 -1.22 -12.22
CA GLN A 395 -17.12 -1.33 -12.64
C GLN A 395 -17.85 -2.42 -11.84
N LEU A 396 -17.23 -3.61 -11.65
CA LEU A 396 -17.75 -4.65 -10.77
C LEU A 396 -17.95 -4.12 -9.34
N TRP A 397 -16.89 -3.55 -8.77
CA TRP A 397 -16.92 -2.97 -7.43
C TRP A 397 -18.02 -1.92 -7.28
N SER A 398 -18.08 -0.95 -8.19
CA SER A 398 -19.05 0.15 -8.15
C SER A 398 -20.49 -0.33 -8.27
N SER A 399 -20.75 -1.29 -9.16
CA SER A 399 -22.10 -1.86 -9.36
C SER A 399 -22.60 -2.57 -8.10
N ILE A 400 -21.77 -3.46 -7.54
CA ILE A 400 -22.12 -4.24 -6.36
C ILE A 400 -22.25 -3.33 -5.13
N MET A 401 -21.23 -2.53 -4.85
CA MET A 401 -21.19 -1.69 -3.66
C MET A 401 -22.33 -0.66 -3.62
N LYS A 402 -22.67 -0.05 -4.74
CA LYS A 402 -23.83 0.86 -4.81
C LYS A 402 -25.14 0.17 -4.47
N ASP A 403 -25.30 -1.07 -4.92
CA ASP A 403 -26.53 -1.82 -4.68
C ASP A 403 -26.67 -2.28 -3.23
N ILE A 404 -25.60 -2.81 -2.62
CA ILE A 404 -25.64 -3.26 -1.22
C ILE A 404 -25.72 -2.10 -0.22
N HIS A 405 -25.48 -0.85 -0.67
CA HIS A 405 -25.69 0.34 0.17
C HIS A 405 -27.07 0.95 0.06
N LYS A 406 -27.92 0.47 -0.88
CA LYS A 406 -29.29 0.97 -1.00
C LYS A 406 -30.09 0.72 0.27
N GLY A 407 -30.65 1.79 0.82
CA GLY A 407 -31.44 1.73 2.06
C GLY A 407 -30.62 1.80 3.35
N LEU A 408 -29.28 1.78 3.29
CA LEU A 408 -28.46 2.06 4.46
C LEU A 408 -28.49 3.55 4.80
N ALA A 409 -28.44 3.89 6.07
CA ALA A 409 -28.35 5.26 6.54
C ALA A 409 -27.07 5.93 6.06
N ASN A 410 -27.15 7.22 5.69
CA ASN A 410 -25.98 7.99 5.37
C ASN A 410 -24.99 8.02 6.54
N LYS A 411 -23.73 7.72 6.28
CA LYS A 411 -22.71 7.61 7.33
C LYS A 411 -21.36 8.10 6.83
N ASN A 412 -20.66 8.85 7.69
CA ASN A 412 -19.27 9.25 7.52
C ASN A 412 -18.41 8.51 8.55
N PHE A 413 -17.11 8.45 8.32
CA PHE A 413 -16.18 7.91 9.30
C PHE A 413 -16.06 8.83 10.51
N ASN A 414 -15.81 8.25 11.67
CA ASN A 414 -15.58 8.99 12.88
C ASN A 414 -14.29 9.82 12.75
N LYS A 415 -14.37 11.08 13.21
CA LYS A 415 -13.20 11.94 13.37
C LYS A 415 -12.70 11.80 14.81
N PRO A 416 -11.40 11.51 15.03
CA PRO A 416 -10.83 11.53 16.37
C PRO A 416 -11.11 12.85 17.10
N SER A 417 -11.47 12.75 18.37
CA SER A 417 -11.80 13.94 19.19
C SER A 417 -10.57 14.74 19.63
N THR A 418 -9.39 14.11 19.61
CA THR A 418 -8.12 14.68 20.04
C THR A 418 -6.99 14.33 19.06
N GLY A 419 -5.84 15.00 19.20
CA GLY A 419 -4.63 14.71 18.43
C GLY A 419 -4.63 15.21 16.98
N LEU A 420 -5.64 15.99 16.58
CA LEU A 420 -5.71 16.62 15.26
C LEU A 420 -5.71 18.14 15.37
N VAL A 421 -5.04 18.79 14.42
CA VAL A 421 -4.98 20.25 14.29
C VAL A 421 -5.17 20.68 12.85
N GLN A 422 -5.88 21.78 12.62
CA GLN A 422 -6.00 22.41 11.31
C GLN A 422 -5.02 23.56 11.17
N LYS A 423 -4.36 23.66 10.02
CA LYS A 423 -3.47 24.77 9.67
C LYS A 423 -3.79 25.28 8.28
N THR A 424 -3.59 26.58 8.08
CA THR A 424 -3.57 27.18 6.75
C THR A 424 -2.22 26.87 6.11
N ILE A 425 -2.22 26.28 4.93
CA ILE A 425 -1.05 25.77 4.22
C ILE A 425 -0.83 26.57 2.94
N CYS A 426 0.41 26.90 2.66
CA CYS A 426 0.83 27.41 1.37
C CYS A 426 0.77 26.30 0.31
N LYS A 427 -0.01 26.49 -0.76
CA LYS A 427 -0.14 25.48 -1.83
C LYS A 427 1.16 25.28 -2.60
N ASP A 428 2.00 26.30 -2.66
CA ASP A 428 3.21 26.25 -3.48
C ASP A 428 4.35 25.49 -2.79
N THR A 429 4.37 25.47 -1.44
CA THR A 429 5.46 24.85 -0.67
C THR A 429 5.03 23.69 0.23
N GLY A 430 3.74 23.57 0.55
CA GLY A 430 3.25 22.59 1.52
C GLY A 430 3.51 22.96 3.00
N GLY A 431 4.19 24.08 3.27
CA GLY A 431 4.44 24.59 4.62
C GLY A 431 3.26 25.38 5.19
N VAL A 432 3.24 25.60 6.52
CA VAL A 432 2.25 26.46 7.18
C VAL A 432 2.38 27.87 6.61
N ALA A 433 1.26 28.43 6.15
CA ALA A 433 1.25 29.72 5.47
C ALA A 433 1.70 30.86 6.39
N THR A 434 2.48 31.78 5.83
CA THR A 434 2.86 33.07 6.41
C THR A 434 2.05 34.18 5.77
N SER A 435 2.19 35.41 6.29
CA SER A 435 1.56 36.62 5.71
C SER A 435 1.98 36.90 4.26
N SER A 436 3.08 36.32 3.80
CA SER A 436 3.58 36.46 2.42
C SER A 436 2.97 35.44 1.44
N CYS A 437 2.21 34.45 1.93
CA CYS A 437 1.60 33.43 1.08
C CYS A 437 0.24 33.91 0.56
N THR A 438 0.08 33.97 -0.76
CA THR A 438 -1.16 34.41 -1.42
C THR A 438 -2.06 33.26 -1.86
N ASN A 439 -1.48 32.05 -2.06
CA ASN A 439 -2.19 30.86 -2.50
C ASN A 439 -2.21 29.82 -1.38
N THR A 440 -3.34 29.75 -0.65
CA THR A 440 -3.44 28.93 0.56
C THR A 440 -4.68 28.05 0.58
N TYR A 441 -4.69 27.06 1.48
CA TYR A 441 -5.84 26.22 1.80
C TYR A 441 -5.72 25.69 3.23
N THR A 442 -6.81 25.19 3.79
CA THR A 442 -6.81 24.58 5.12
C THR A 442 -6.59 23.08 5.00
N GLU A 443 -5.67 22.53 5.82
CA GLU A 443 -5.37 21.11 5.90
C GLU A 443 -5.34 20.62 7.36
N THR A 444 -5.62 19.33 7.56
CA THR A 444 -5.61 18.66 8.87
C THR A 444 -4.35 17.83 9.04
N PHE A 445 -3.76 17.89 10.22
CA PHE A 445 -2.55 17.19 10.61
C PHE A 445 -2.73 16.53 11.97
N THR A 446 -1.87 15.56 12.30
CA THR A 446 -1.67 15.18 13.70
C THR A 446 -0.90 16.28 14.42
N THR A 447 -1.15 16.46 15.72
CA THR A 447 -0.51 17.54 16.51
C THR A 447 1.00 17.42 16.58
N ASP A 448 1.53 16.22 16.36
CA ASP A 448 2.95 15.86 16.41
C ASP A 448 3.63 15.75 15.03
N ASN A 449 2.87 15.98 13.93
CA ASN A 449 3.39 15.99 12.56
C ASN A 449 2.80 17.14 11.74
N VAL A 450 3.08 18.38 12.18
CA VAL A 450 2.68 19.62 11.49
C VAL A 450 3.87 20.10 10.65
N PRO A 451 3.66 20.50 9.38
CA PRO A 451 4.74 21.08 8.57
C PRO A 451 5.31 22.35 9.20
N GLU A 452 6.57 22.64 8.89
CA GLU A 452 7.19 23.93 9.23
C GLU A 452 6.52 25.09 8.50
N ASN A 453 6.82 26.33 8.95
CA ASN A 453 6.33 27.52 8.26
C ASN A 453 6.88 27.60 6.84
N CYS A 454 6.07 28.13 5.92
CA CYS A 454 6.48 28.36 4.54
C CYS A 454 7.73 29.24 4.47
N GLN A 455 8.77 28.72 3.83
CA GLN A 455 10.03 29.44 3.57
C GLN A 455 10.17 29.87 2.10
N GLY A 456 9.23 29.50 1.26
CA GLY A 456 9.23 29.81 -0.18
C GLY A 456 8.66 31.18 -0.54
N HIS A 457 8.09 31.92 0.42
CA HIS A 457 7.54 33.25 0.24
C HIS A 457 8.05 34.21 1.31
N GLY A 458 8.41 35.38 0.91
CA GLY A 458 8.89 36.39 1.84
C GLY A 458 9.32 37.69 1.15
N THR A 459 9.99 38.52 1.90
CA THR A 459 10.64 39.74 1.39
C THR A 459 12.11 39.71 1.73
N GLN A 460 12.92 40.30 0.87
CA GLN A 460 14.35 40.46 1.10
C GLN A 460 14.79 41.86 0.68
N LYS A 461 15.79 42.40 1.37
CA LYS A 461 16.40 43.67 1.03
C LYS A 461 17.49 43.44 0.00
N ILE A 462 17.37 44.04 -1.16
CA ILE A 462 18.31 43.92 -2.28
C ILE A 462 19.01 45.24 -2.51
N CYS A 463 20.33 45.20 -2.63
CA CYS A 463 21.12 46.33 -3.10
C CYS A 463 20.87 46.53 -4.60
N THR A 464 20.39 47.71 -4.97
CA THR A 464 20.04 48.04 -6.37
C THR A 464 21.26 48.12 -7.30
N GLU A 465 22.45 48.32 -6.76
CA GLU A 465 23.69 48.39 -7.54
C GLU A 465 24.31 47.03 -7.82
N SER A 466 24.28 46.11 -6.85
CA SER A 466 24.82 44.75 -7.07
C SER A 466 23.79 43.75 -7.53
N GLY A 467 22.50 44.05 -7.33
CA GLY A 467 21.42 43.07 -7.54
C GLY A 467 21.39 41.94 -6.52
N LYS A 468 22.20 41.99 -5.45
CA LYS A 468 22.35 40.96 -4.40
C LYS A 468 21.72 41.38 -3.09
N VAL A 469 21.61 40.48 -2.12
CA VAL A 469 21.10 40.78 -0.78
C VAL A 469 21.92 41.87 -0.16
N ALA A 470 21.23 42.94 0.30
CA ALA A 470 21.91 44.07 0.91
C ALA A 470 22.55 43.68 2.26
N ASN A 471 23.77 44.13 2.47
CA ASN A 471 24.47 44.03 3.74
C ASN A 471 24.38 45.33 4.55
N GLU A 472 24.98 45.38 5.73
CA GLU A 472 24.98 46.54 6.63
C GLU A 472 25.69 47.78 6.08
N TYR A 473 26.53 47.61 5.04
CA TYR A 473 27.30 48.69 4.40
C TYR A 473 26.60 49.29 3.18
N CYS A 474 25.47 48.68 2.76
CA CYS A 474 24.72 49.22 1.64
C CYS A 474 24.04 50.55 2.01
N PRO A 475 24.22 51.63 1.22
CA PRO A 475 23.52 52.90 1.43
C PRO A 475 22.00 52.68 1.43
N ALA A 476 21.30 53.36 2.38
CA ALA A 476 19.87 53.16 2.56
C ALA A 476 19.04 53.52 1.31
N ASP A 477 19.48 54.49 0.51
CA ASP A 477 18.88 54.90 -0.76
C ASP A 477 19.12 53.89 -1.91
N LYS A 478 20.04 52.94 -1.70
CA LYS A 478 20.37 51.85 -2.62
C LYS A 478 19.81 50.51 -2.20
N VAL A 479 19.01 50.48 -1.14
CA VAL A 479 18.37 49.25 -0.66
C VAL A 479 16.88 49.29 -1.00
N LYS A 480 16.44 48.28 -1.74
CA LYS A 480 15.03 48.07 -2.09
C LYS A 480 14.52 46.78 -1.47
N THR A 481 13.35 46.82 -0.85
CA THR A 481 12.64 45.61 -0.43
C THR A 481 11.93 45.00 -1.64
N VAL A 482 12.21 43.73 -1.94
CA VAL A 482 11.58 42.95 -3.01
C VAL A 482 10.94 41.69 -2.42
N SER A 483 9.78 41.31 -2.96
CA SER A 483 9.13 40.07 -2.57
C SER A 483 9.71 38.91 -3.42
N TYR A 484 9.86 37.76 -2.82
CA TYR A 484 10.12 36.52 -3.52
C TYR A 484 8.99 35.52 -3.23
N GLY A 485 8.75 34.58 -4.16
CA GLY A 485 7.69 33.61 -3.95
C GLY A 485 7.62 32.54 -5.04
N GLY A 486 6.94 31.46 -4.71
CA GLY A 486 6.73 30.31 -5.60
C GLY A 486 7.95 29.38 -5.70
N VAL A 487 8.93 29.54 -4.82
CA VAL A 487 10.10 28.64 -4.75
C VAL A 487 9.91 27.64 -3.63
N ILE A 488 9.97 26.36 -3.94
CA ILE A 488 10.05 25.32 -2.92
C ILE A 488 11.53 25.28 -2.48
N PRO A 489 11.84 25.52 -1.18
CA PRO A 489 13.20 25.40 -0.69
C PRO A 489 13.80 24.04 -0.98
N LYS A 490 15.07 23.96 -1.33
CA LYS A 490 15.77 22.70 -1.62
C LYS A 490 15.66 21.70 -0.47
N GLU A 491 15.60 22.18 0.76
CA GLU A 491 15.42 21.40 1.97
C GLU A 491 14.04 20.74 2.07
N GLN A 492 13.01 21.33 1.44
CA GLN A 492 11.66 20.75 1.35
C GLN A 492 11.51 19.76 0.17
N LEU A 493 12.40 19.83 -0.81
CA LEU A 493 12.46 18.90 -1.94
C LEU A 493 13.34 17.68 -1.64
N LYS A 494 13.60 17.41 -0.41
CA LYS A 494 14.45 16.33 0.11
C LYS A 494 14.98 15.36 -0.96
N LEU A 495 16.30 15.39 -1.21
CA LEU A 495 17.11 14.32 -1.81
C LEU A 495 17.09 14.09 -3.34
N TRP A 496 16.19 14.65 -4.10
CA TRP A 496 16.09 14.28 -5.52
C TRP A 496 16.53 15.42 -6.44
N ASN A 497 17.57 15.16 -7.24
CA ASN A 497 18.01 16.07 -8.30
C ASN A 497 16.89 16.29 -9.32
N THR A 498 16.18 17.39 -9.18
CA THR A 498 15.09 17.73 -10.08
C THR A 498 15.64 18.39 -11.34
N ILE A 499 15.24 17.87 -12.49
CA ILE A 499 15.61 18.43 -13.80
C ILE A 499 14.71 19.62 -14.17
N ASN A 500 13.61 19.83 -13.45
CA ASN A 500 12.66 20.90 -13.72
C ASN A 500 13.12 22.22 -13.14
N LYS A 501 13.86 22.96 -13.93
CA LYS A 501 14.07 24.39 -13.73
C LYS A 501 12.82 25.16 -14.16
N SER A 502 11.79 25.19 -13.35
CA SER A 502 10.77 26.23 -13.48
C SER A 502 11.41 27.54 -12.99
N LYS A 503 11.88 28.35 -13.89
CA LYS A 503 12.31 29.73 -13.61
C LYS A 503 11.06 30.51 -13.22
N SER A 504 10.80 30.64 -11.93
CA SER A 504 9.93 31.70 -11.44
C SER A 504 10.71 33.00 -11.47
N SER A 505 10.08 34.06 -11.95
CA SER A 505 10.65 35.40 -12.07
C SER A 505 10.96 36.10 -10.74
N SER A 506 10.88 35.39 -9.62
CA SER A 506 11.02 35.90 -8.25
C SER A 506 11.76 34.93 -7.33
N GLU A 507 12.87 34.35 -7.81
CA GLU A 507 13.71 33.49 -6.96
C GLU A 507 14.31 34.29 -5.79
N LYS A 508 14.40 33.66 -4.62
CA LYS A 508 15.15 34.17 -3.48
C LYS A 508 16.62 34.30 -3.88
N ILE A 509 17.18 35.47 -3.66
CA ILE A 509 18.60 35.74 -3.93
C ILE A 509 19.38 35.42 -2.65
N ASP A 510 20.33 34.49 -2.74
CA ASP A 510 21.17 34.06 -1.61
C ASP A 510 22.52 34.79 -1.55
N GLU A 511 22.97 35.37 -2.67
CA GLU A 511 24.24 36.08 -2.73
C GLU A 511 24.17 37.44 -2.06
N VAL A 512 25.08 37.71 -1.14
CA VAL A 512 25.19 39.00 -0.41
C VAL A 512 25.98 40.00 -1.24
N CYS A 513 25.63 41.27 -1.14
CA CYS A 513 26.31 42.38 -1.80
C CYS A 513 27.80 42.42 -1.40
N THR A 514 28.68 42.46 -2.41
CA THR A 514 30.14 42.50 -2.22
C THR A 514 30.76 43.82 -2.66
N ILE A 515 29.94 44.72 -3.24
CA ILE A 515 30.45 46.03 -3.69
C ILE A 515 30.44 47.07 -2.57
N HIS A 516 29.60 46.89 -1.55
CA HIS A 516 29.60 47.75 -0.37
C HIS A 516 30.24 46.99 0.78
N THR A 517 31.40 47.52 1.21
CA THR A 517 32.19 46.95 2.32
C THR A 517 32.51 48.03 3.32
N LYS A 518 32.97 47.64 4.52
CA LYS A 518 33.38 48.57 5.56
C LYS A 518 34.42 49.55 4.99
N LYS A 519 34.15 50.86 5.00
CA LYS A 519 35.15 51.86 4.68
C LYS A 519 36.32 51.73 5.65
N ILE A 520 37.51 51.42 5.14
CA ILE A 520 38.74 51.58 5.91
C ILE A 520 38.93 53.08 6.01
N GLU A 521 38.74 53.64 7.23
CA GLU A 521 39.13 55.03 7.51
C GLU A 521 40.66 55.10 7.32
N GLU A 522 41.11 55.66 6.20
CA GLU A 522 42.49 56.15 6.08
C GLU A 522 42.64 57.28 7.11
N LYS A 523 43.42 57.05 8.18
CA LYS A 523 43.93 58.07 9.04
C LYS A 523 44.88 58.94 8.19
N THR A 524 44.40 60.05 7.70
CA THR A 524 45.24 61.16 7.21
C THR A 524 45.95 61.78 8.38
N SER A 525 47.19 61.35 8.65
CA SER A 525 48.14 62.14 9.45
C SER A 525 48.88 63.07 8.51
N ASN A 526 48.49 64.35 8.49
CA ASN A 526 49.30 65.45 8.02
C ASN A 526 50.44 65.71 9.00
N GLU A 527 51.66 65.41 8.61
CA GLU A 527 52.84 66.09 9.10
C GLU A 527 53.88 66.19 7.98
N ASN A 528 54.04 67.42 7.52
CA ASN A 528 55.18 67.91 6.75
C ASN A 528 56.48 67.75 7.54
N LYS A 529 57.49 67.11 6.97
CA LYS A 529 58.91 67.54 7.07
C LYS A 529 59.75 66.88 5.99
N THR A 530 60.50 67.70 5.30
CA THR A 530 61.39 67.45 4.17
C THR A 530 62.72 66.79 4.61
N PRO A 531 63.56 66.30 3.67
CA PRO A 531 64.33 65.10 3.83
C PRO A 531 65.79 65.30 4.24
N THR A 532 66.40 64.32 4.83
CA THR A 532 67.87 64.20 4.81
C THR A 532 68.24 62.72 4.57
N ASN A 533 69.07 62.56 3.52
CA ASN A 533 69.79 61.36 3.19
C ASN A 533 70.64 60.81 4.32
N THR A 534 70.66 59.57 4.54
CA THR A 534 71.93 58.80 4.73
C THR A 534 71.68 57.34 4.40
N VAL A 535 72.53 56.83 3.55
CA VAL A 535 72.73 55.46 3.16
C VAL A 535 73.46 54.76 4.29
N GLU A 536 73.06 53.61 4.72
CA GLU A 536 73.99 52.54 5.05
C GLU A 536 73.29 51.18 5.07
N LYS A 537 74.00 50.25 4.48
CA LYS A 537 73.75 48.82 4.37
C LYS A 537 73.92 48.15 5.73
N GLU A 538 73.19 47.13 6.01
CA GLU A 538 73.81 45.85 6.36
C GLU A 538 72.81 44.69 6.33
N GLN A 539 73.41 43.61 5.96
CA GLN A 539 72.92 42.28 5.61
C GLN A 539 72.58 41.42 6.84
N ASN A 540 71.73 40.44 6.55
CA ASN A 540 71.76 39.05 7.04
C ASN A 540 71.42 38.71 8.48
N LYS A 541 70.39 37.84 8.64
CA LYS A 541 70.46 36.39 8.99
C LYS A 541 69.05 35.85 9.22
N ILE A 542 68.58 34.98 8.39
CA ILE A 542 68.39 33.54 8.49
C ILE A 542 67.93 33.04 9.87
N GLY A 543 66.79 32.41 9.89
CA GLY A 543 66.31 31.55 10.95
C GLY A 543 64.98 30.91 10.62
N ASN A 544 65.09 29.77 9.95
CA ASN A 544 64.01 28.77 9.78
C ASN A 544 63.43 28.32 11.13
N THR A 545 62.15 28.12 11.21
CA THR A 545 61.64 26.83 11.71
C THR A 545 60.23 26.60 11.18
N LEU A 546 60.10 25.62 10.36
CA LEU A 546 58.92 24.87 9.99
C LEU A 546 58.59 23.92 11.14
N GLU A 547 57.36 23.89 11.56
CA GLU A 547 56.80 22.65 12.13
C GLU A 547 55.40 22.41 11.56
N LYS A 548 55.32 21.29 10.91
CA LYS A 548 54.13 20.65 10.35
C LYS A 548 53.89 19.38 11.19
N PRO A 549 52.71 19.10 11.69
CA PRO A 549 52.41 17.74 12.10
C PRO A 549 51.66 17.01 11.00
N THR A 550 52.32 15.98 10.54
CA THR A 550 51.74 14.85 9.80
C THR A 550 51.20 13.83 10.79
N THR A 551 49.98 13.34 10.53
CA THR A 551 49.63 11.98 10.96
C THR A 551 48.87 11.31 9.83
N LYS A 552 49.47 10.24 9.33
CA LYS A 552 48.89 9.25 8.42
C LYS A 552 48.07 8.23 9.24
N PRO A 553 47.06 7.58 8.66
CA PRO A 553 46.34 6.48 9.30
C PRO A 553 47.11 5.16 9.16
N GLU A 554 47.03 4.34 10.18
CA GLU A 554 47.55 2.97 10.24
C GLU A 554 46.65 2.01 9.42
N GLU A 555 47.31 1.25 8.57
CA GLU A 555 46.81 0.01 7.95
C GLU A 555 46.85 -1.12 8.99
N ASN A 556 45.73 -1.80 9.20
CA ASN A 556 45.70 -3.09 9.87
C ASN A 556 45.65 -4.21 8.82
N LYS A 557 46.68 -5.00 8.84
CA LYS A 557 46.91 -6.23 8.07
C LYS A 557 46.00 -7.36 8.56
N VAL A 558 45.43 -8.07 7.59
CA VAL A 558 44.83 -9.40 7.72
C VAL A 558 45.94 -10.45 7.66
N PRO A 559 45.93 -11.50 8.47
CA PRO A 559 46.79 -12.66 8.25
C PRO A 559 46.13 -13.64 7.29
N ASP A 560 46.93 -14.05 6.32
CA ASP A 560 46.75 -15.12 5.37
C ASP A 560 47.05 -16.46 6.05
N GLU A 561 46.16 -17.45 5.96
CA GLU A 561 46.52 -18.85 6.17
C GLU A 561 45.99 -19.71 5.03
N THR A 562 46.93 -20.14 4.24
CA THR A 562 46.87 -21.17 3.24
C THR A 562 46.80 -22.58 3.87
N GLY A 563 45.93 -23.44 3.32
CA GLY A 563 45.92 -24.89 3.62
C GLY A 563 45.10 -25.64 2.59
N LYS A 564 45.79 -26.15 1.58
CA LYS A 564 45.48 -27.26 0.68
C LYS A 564 44.80 -28.45 1.40
N ASP A 565 44.04 -29.34 0.86
CA ASP A 565 44.07 -30.07 -0.43
C ASP A 565 42.92 -31.11 -0.47
N GLU A 566 42.66 -31.59 -1.67
CA GLU A 566 42.20 -32.93 -2.11
C GLU A 566 40.70 -33.25 -2.18
N THR A 567 40.26 -33.26 -3.42
CA THR A 567 39.72 -34.38 -4.25
C THR A 567 38.74 -35.40 -3.66
N ALA A 568 37.62 -35.54 -4.32
CA ALA A 568 37.02 -36.76 -4.95
C ALA A 568 35.62 -36.41 -5.49
N LYS A 569 35.41 -36.38 -6.72
CA LYS A 569 34.85 -37.34 -7.71
C LYS A 569 33.65 -38.18 -7.23
N ASP A 570 32.58 -37.91 -7.90
CA ASP A 570 31.81 -38.77 -8.82
C ASP A 570 30.58 -39.51 -8.27
N GLU A 571 29.65 -39.51 -9.17
CA GLU A 571 28.58 -40.48 -9.51
C GLU A 571 27.16 -40.16 -9.05
N THR A 572 26.36 -39.64 -10.00
CA THR A 572 25.31 -40.26 -10.86
C THR A 572 24.07 -40.83 -10.16
N ALA A 573 22.97 -40.32 -10.70
CA ALA A 573 21.72 -40.97 -11.12
C ALA A 573 20.85 -41.70 -10.07
N ASP A 574 19.63 -41.24 -9.85
CA ASP A 574 18.36 -41.68 -10.49
C ASP A 574 17.25 -40.67 -10.22
#